data_1ad1a22bf5df532cd5fcb42b4afcfc61
#
_entry.id   1ad1a22bf5df532cd5fcb42b4afcfc61
#
_cell.length_a   1.000
_cell.length_b   1.000
_cell.length_c   1.000
_cell.angle_alpha   90.00
_cell.angle_beta   90.00
_cell.angle_gamma   90.00
#
_symmetry.space_group_name_H-M   'P 1'
#
loop_
_entity.id
_entity.type
_entity.pdbx_description
1 polymer ?
#
loop_
_entity_poly.entity_id
_entity_poly.type
_entity_poly.pdbx_seq_one_letter_code
_entity_poly.pdbx_strand_id
1 'polypeptide(L)'
;MTSKRQSQHMYPSFMLHDLKANELNLSQSQIENLIKNSSILTQNIYRLYYEDGYSQAYICDELNVRHSTVQAHIQRIKRNLKVLSLLFKNDLTLIIGRSGTGKSTLEEKLCRDYNLKSIKSYSTRPKRSPDEDSHIFIRPSDVDNYQNKIATTTINDNFYFATKEQLDESHLYVIDPIGLYELSNNFPDLTFNLIYLKLPKYKHQQYLKNRRKNSNETPELQAQRLESENQQFDEFEEKIKNNSLPKNINLIKKINLIPDKNK
;
A
#
# COMPACT_ATOMS: atom_id res chain seq x y z
N MET A 1 19.92 -47.68 -7.33
CA MET A 1 18.66 -47.34 -8.05
C MET A 1 18.18 -45.90 -7.78
N THR A 2 19.11 -44.94 -7.66
CA THR A 2 18.81 -43.56 -7.27
C THR A 2 19.08 -42.51 -8.36
N SER A 3 19.67 -42.91 -9.50
CA SER A 3 20.11 -41.96 -10.54
C SER A 3 19.05 -41.62 -11.62
N LYS A 4 17.98 -42.39 -11.76
CA LYS A 4 16.97 -42.12 -12.81
C LYS A 4 15.81 -41.20 -12.41
N ARG A 5 15.61 -40.94 -11.10
CA ARG A 5 14.54 -40.03 -10.63
C ARG A 5 14.90 -38.54 -10.72
N GLN A 6 16.19 -38.18 -10.65
CA GLN A 6 16.63 -36.77 -10.67
C GLN A 6 16.53 -36.13 -12.06
N SER A 7 16.67 -36.86 -13.15
CA SER A 7 16.71 -36.29 -14.52
C SER A 7 15.31 -35.96 -15.11
N GLN A 8 14.23 -36.45 -14.53
CA GLN A 8 12.86 -36.24 -15.04
C GLN A 8 12.12 -35.06 -14.43
N HIS A 9 12.68 -34.37 -13.43
CA HIS A 9 11.96 -33.34 -12.66
C HIS A 9 12.58 -31.94 -12.77
N MET A 10 13.72 -31.77 -13.41
CA MET A 10 14.31 -30.46 -13.68
C MET A 10 13.74 -29.90 -14.99
N TYR A 11 13.02 -28.81 -14.89
CA TYR A 11 12.71 -27.96 -16.04
C TYR A 11 13.79 -26.87 -16.14
N PRO A 12 14.48 -26.75 -17.31
CA PRO A 12 15.54 -25.76 -17.45
C PRO A 12 14.96 -24.36 -17.27
N SER A 13 15.71 -23.43 -16.66
CA SER A 13 15.65 -21.94 -16.64
C SER A 13 14.39 -21.22 -17.17
N PHE A 14 13.37 -21.97 -17.57
CA PHE A 14 12.14 -21.49 -18.21
C PHE A 14 11.16 -20.83 -17.24
N MET A 15 11.33 -21.03 -15.94
CA MET A 15 10.32 -20.61 -14.95
C MET A 15 10.46 -19.17 -14.48
N LEU A 16 11.64 -18.56 -14.56
CA LEU A 16 11.79 -17.10 -14.46
C LEU A 16 11.07 -16.38 -15.62
N HIS A 17 11.00 -17.03 -16.80
CA HIS A 17 10.17 -16.55 -17.92
C HIS A 17 8.66 -16.58 -17.61
N ASP A 18 8.19 -17.53 -16.80
CA ASP A 18 6.77 -17.64 -16.42
C ASP A 18 6.32 -16.49 -15.49
N LEU A 19 7.27 -15.84 -14.80
CA LEU A 19 7.04 -14.62 -14.02
C LEU A 19 7.03 -13.37 -14.90
N LYS A 20 7.52 -13.47 -16.18
CA LYS A 20 7.76 -12.29 -17.01
C LYS A 20 8.50 -11.20 -16.22
N ALA A 21 9.53 -11.60 -15.46
CA ALA A 21 10.27 -10.70 -14.58
C ALA A 21 10.76 -9.45 -15.32
N ASN A 22 11.14 -9.59 -16.61
CA ASN A 22 11.48 -8.49 -17.49
C ASN A 22 10.29 -7.55 -17.81
N GLU A 23 9.04 -8.03 -17.69
CA GLU A 23 7.84 -7.22 -17.86
C GLU A 23 7.40 -6.53 -16.54
N LEU A 24 7.90 -7.01 -15.40
CA LEU A 24 7.53 -6.49 -14.09
C LEU A 24 8.36 -5.26 -13.67
N ASN A 25 9.47 -4.96 -14.34
CA ASN A 25 10.39 -3.86 -13.98
C ASN A 25 10.81 -3.87 -12.49
N LEU A 26 11.00 -5.06 -11.92
CA LEU A 26 11.44 -5.24 -10.53
C LEU A 26 12.92 -5.60 -10.51
N SER A 27 13.67 -4.99 -9.59
CA SER A 27 15.04 -5.41 -9.32
C SER A 27 15.06 -6.75 -8.57
N GLN A 28 16.17 -7.48 -8.70
CA GLN A 28 16.37 -8.72 -7.97
C GLN A 28 16.23 -8.51 -6.45
N SER A 29 16.77 -7.41 -5.92
CA SER A 29 16.67 -7.07 -4.49
C SER A 29 15.24 -6.83 -4.01
N GLN A 30 14.37 -6.27 -4.86
CA GLN A 30 12.94 -6.10 -4.53
C GLN A 30 12.23 -7.44 -4.44
N ILE A 31 12.54 -8.37 -5.34
CA ILE A 31 11.98 -9.74 -5.32
C ILE A 31 12.46 -10.49 -4.07
N GLU A 32 13.76 -10.46 -3.80
CA GLU A 32 14.36 -11.10 -2.63
C GLU A 32 13.77 -10.57 -1.32
N ASN A 33 13.58 -9.26 -1.18
CA ASN A 33 12.95 -8.65 -0.01
C ASN A 33 11.50 -9.13 0.18
N LEU A 34 10.72 -9.22 -0.91
CA LEU A 34 9.36 -9.77 -0.85
C LEU A 34 9.36 -11.22 -0.35
N ILE A 35 10.24 -12.04 -0.89
CA ILE A 35 10.32 -13.47 -0.54
C ILE A 35 10.82 -13.63 0.90
N LYS A 36 11.86 -12.89 1.31
CA LYS A 36 12.39 -12.90 2.68
C LYS A 36 11.34 -12.57 3.74
N ASN A 37 10.40 -11.67 3.42
CA ASN A 37 9.31 -11.28 4.31
C ASN A 37 8.09 -12.22 4.25
N SER A 38 8.17 -13.31 3.51
CA SER A 38 7.13 -14.33 3.40
C SER A 38 7.32 -15.45 4.44
N SER A 39 6.33 -16.33 4.57
CA SER A 39 6.46 -17.53 5.41
C SER A 39 7.57 -18.46 4.89
N ILE A 40 8.19 -19.23 5.79
CA ILE A 40 9.25 -20.20 5.45
C ILE A 40 8.80 -21.16 4.33
N LEU A 41 7.55 -21.61 4.38
CA LEU A 41 7.00 -22.45 3.33
C LEU A 41 6.96 -21.73 1.97
N THR A 42 6.59 -20.45 1.93
CA THR A 42 6.62 -19.66 0.70
C THR A 42 8.04 -19.49 0.17
N GLN A 43 9.01 -19.23 1.05
CA GLN A 43 10.42 -19.10 0.69
C GLN A 43 10.96 -20.41 0.08
N ASN A 44 10.67 -21.56 0.68
CA ASN A 44 11.08 -22.87 0.19
C ASN A 44 10.44 -23.19 -1.17
N ILE A 45 9.13 -22.92 -1.32
CA ILE A 45 8.44 -23.12 -2.60
C ILE A 45 8.99 -22.18 -3.68
N TYR A 46 9.30 -20.90 -3.34
CA TYR A 46 9.90 -19.96 -4.28
C TYR A 46 11.25 -20.49 -4.78
N ARG A 47 12.15 -20.86 -3.85
CA ARG A 47 13.47 -21.40 -4.19
C ARG A 47 13.35 -22.63 -5.09
N LEU A 48 12.60 -23.65 -4.65
CA LEU A 48 12.48 -24.90 -5.39
C LEU A 48 11.83 -24.71 -6.77
N TYR A 49 10.83 -23.84 -6.88
CA TYR A 49 10.07 -23.64 -8.12
C TYR A 49 10.75 -22.68 -9.10
N TYR A 50 11.20 -21.52 -8.60
CA TYR A 50 11.69 -20.43 -9.47
C TYR A 50 13.21 -20.41 -9.61
N GLU A 51 13.97 -20.80 -8.59
CA GLU A 51 15.42 -20.79 -8.62
C GLU A 51 15.97 -22.15 -9.05
N ASP A 52 15.50 -23.23 -8.45
CA ASP A 52 15.98 -24.59 -8.70
C ASP A 52 15.25 -25.29 -9.86
N GLY A 53 14.09 -24.78 -10.31
CA GLY A 53 13.35 -25.27 -11.47
C GLY A 53 12.62 -26.61 -11.28
N TYR A 54 12.30 -27.00 -10.05
CA TYR A 54 11.60 -28.25 -9.78
C TYR A 54 10.10 -28.19 -10.12
N SER A 55 9.55 -29.34 -10.52
CA SER A 55 8.11 -29.47 -10.78
C SER A 55 7.30 -29.36 -9.50
N GLN A 56 6.02 -28.94 -9.62
CA GLN A 56 5.12 -28.87 -8.47
C GLN A 56 4.93 -30.22 -7.79
N ALA A 57 4.96 -31.33 -8.55
CA ALA A 57 4.87 -32.68 -7.99
C ALA A 57 6.08 -32.99 -7.10
N TYR A 58 7.29 -32.68 -7.57
CA TYR A 58 8.52 -32.85 -6.77
C TYR A 58 8.45 -32.02 -5.48
N ILE A 59 8.01 -30.76 -5.57
CA ILE A 59 7.90 -29.86 -4.42
C ILE A 59 6.89 -30.40 -3.39
N CYS A 60 5.80 -31.01 -3.84
CA CYS A 60 4.83 -31.68 -2.95
C CYS A 60 5.48 -32.79 -2.15
N ASP A 61 6.25 -33.64 -2.81
CA ASP A 61 6.93 -34.77 -2.18
C ASP A 61 8.05 -34.30 -1.24
N GLU A 62 8.87 -33.34 -1.69
CA GLU A 62 10.01 -32.81 -0.93
C GLU A 62 9.58 -32.10 0.35
N LEU A 63 8.54 -31.28 0.28
CA LEU A 63 8.04 -30.50 1.41
C LEU A 63 6.92 -31.20 2.19
N ASN A 64 6.52 -32.40 1.75
CA ASN A 64 5.40 -33.16 2.33
C ASN A 64 4.12 -32.31 2.44
N VAL A 65 3.75 -31.63 1.37
CA VAL A 65 2.55 -30.78 1.31
C VAL A 65 1.65 -31.16 0.12
N ARG A 66 0.37 -30.81 0.21
CA ARG A 66 -0.59 -31.08 -0.87
C ARG A 66 -0.32 -30.20 -2.09
N HIS A 67 -0.60 -30.72 -3.28
CA HIS A 67 -0.48 -29.98 -4.53
C HIS A 67 -1.25 -28.63 -4.52
N SER A 68 -2.45 -28.61 -3.95
CA SER A 68 -3.23 -27.38 -3.80
C SER A 68 -2.50 -26.33 -2.95
N THR A 69 -1.73 -26.73 -1.95
CA THR A 69 -0.90 -25.85 -1.12
C THR A 69 0.22 -25.23 -1.94
N VAL A 70 0.99 -26.05 -2.68
CA VAL A 70 2.06 -25.56 -3.55
C VAL A 70 1.51 -24.57 -4.58
N GLN A 71 0.41 -24.93 -5.24
CA GLN A 71 -0.25 -24.08 -6.22
C GLN A 71 -0.73 -22.75 -5.62
N ALA A 72 -1.32 -22.77 -4.43
CA ALA A 72 -1.78 -21.56 -3.74
C ALA A 72 -0.62 -20.61 -3.43
N HIS A 73 0.54 -21.13 -2.98
CA HIS A 73 1.73 -20.32 -2.71
C HIS A 73 2.33 -19.74 -3.99
N ILE A 74 2.42 -20.50 -5.09
CA ILE A 74 2.88 -20.00 -6.39
C ILE A 74 1.97 -18.87 -6.89
N GLN A 75 0.65 -19.03 -6.82
CA GLN A 75 -0.30 -17.97 -7.21
C GLN A 75 -0.19 -16.73 -6.31
N ARG A 76 0.09 -16.92 -5.02
CA ARG A 76 0.33 -15.83 -4.08
C ARG A 76 1.60 -15.06 -4.45
N ILE A 77 2.70 -15.74 -4.74
CA ILE A 77 3.96 -15.13 -5.18
C ILE A 77 3.71 -14.30 -6.46
N LYS A 78 3.12 -14.89 -7.50
CA LYS A 78 2.79 -14.19 -8.76
C LYS A 78 1.97 -12.92 -8.51
N ARG A 79 0.94 -13.00 -7.67
CA ARG A 79 0.10 -11.86 -7.34
C ARG A 79 0.87 -10.76 -6.59
N ASN A 80 1.69 -11.14 -5.60
CA ASN A 80 2.46 -10.18 -4.81
C ASN A 80 3.51 -9.47 -5.66
N LEU A 81 4.18 -10.18 -6.57
CA LEU A 81 5.11 -9.58 -7.53
C LEU A 81 4.41 -8.61 -8.47
N LYS A 82 3.20 -8.95 -8.95
CA LYS A 82 2.41 -8.02 -9.77
C LYS A 82 2.00 -6.76 -9.00
N VAL A 83 1.61 -6.88 -7.73
CA VAL A 83 1.31 -5.73 -6.87
C VAL A 83 2.55 -4.87 -6.69
N LEU A 84 3.69 -5.48 -6.37
CA LEU A 84 4.94 -4.77 -6.20
C LEU A 84 5.35 -4.01 -7.48
N SER A 85 5.25 -4.65 -8.64
CA SER A 85 5.49 -4.00 -9.93
C SER A 85 4.59 -2.78 -10.17
N LEU A 86 3.32 -2.86 -9.79
CA LEU A 86 2.41 -1.70 -9.89
C LEU A 86 2.82 -0.57 -8.96
N LEU A 87 3.27 -0.89 -7.73
CA LEU A 87 3.67 0.12 -6.74
C LEU A 87 4.96 0.85 -7.16
N PHE A 88 5.88 0.17 -7.84
CA PHE A 88 7.14 0.74 -8.31
C PHE A 88 7.09 1.26 -9.76
N LYS A 89 5.95 1.17 -10.42
CA LYS A 89 5.82 1.63 -11.82
C LYS A 89 5.86 3.15 -11.95
N ASN A 90 5.34 3.86 -10.96
CA ASN A 90 5.21 5.31 -10.92
C ASN A 90 5.99 5.89 -9.75
N ASP A 91 6.15 7.21 -9.73
CA ASP A 91 7.01 7.90 -8.77
C ASP A 91 6.55 7.74 -7.31
N LEU A 92 5.23 7.75 -7.08
CA LEU A 92 4.66 7.61 -5.75
C LEU A 92 3.30 6.90 -5.80
N THR A 93 3.01 6.10 -4.78
CA THR A 93 1.67 5.51 -4.60
C THR A 93 0.90 6.23 -3.49
N LEU A 94 -0.22 6.85 -3.87
CA LEU A 94 -1.12 7.58 -2.99
C LEU A 94 -2.22 6.65 -2.46
N ILE A 95 -2.49 6.70 -1.16
CA ILE A 95 -3.57 5.94 -0.51
C ILE A 95 -4.61 6.92 0.00
N ILE A 96 -5.81 6.87 -0.57
CA ILE A 96 -6.94 7.73 -0.20
C ILE A 96 -8.11 6.88 0.28
N GLY A 97 -8.89 7.42 1.19
CA GLY A 97 -10.12 6.82 1.70
C GLY A 97 -10.63 7.57 2.91
N ARG A 98 -11.93 7.48 3.16
CA ARG A 98 -12.55 8.09 4.32
C ARG A 98 -11.96 7.58 5.63
N SER A 99 -12.16 8.30 6.69
CA SER A 99 -11.74 7.90 8.04
C SER A 99 -12.22 6.48 8.36
N GLY A 100 -11.30 5.61 8.84
CA GLY A 100 -11.64 4.23 9.19
C GLY A 100 -11.72 3.22 8.05
N THR A 101 -11.35 3.59 6.85
CA THR A 101 -11.32 2.66 5.71
C THR A 101 -10.12 1.70 5.73
N GLY A 102 -9.21 1.84 6.72
CA GLY A 102 -8.03 0.98 6.84
C GLY A 102 -6.80 1.48 6.10
N LYS A 103 -6.69 2.79 5.81
CA LYS A 103 -5.52 3.39 5.14
C LYS A 103 -4.22 3.06 5.87
N SER A 104 -4.14 3.37 7.16
CA SER A 104 -2.94 3.11 7.97
C SER A 104 -2.60 1.62 8.05
N THR A 105 -3.60 0.76 8.20
CA THR A 105 -3.38 -0.70 8.20
C THR A 105 -2.84 -1.19 6.85
N LEU A 106 -3.34 -0.63 5.73
CA LEU A 106 -2.82 -0.95 4.40
C LEU A 106 -1.38 -0.43 4.24
N GLU A 107 -1.13 0.81 4.61
CA GLU A 107 0.18 1.44 4.58
C GLU A 107 1.22 0.63 5.36
N GLU A 108 0.95 0.35 6.64
CA GLU A 108 1.80 -0.49 7.50
C GLU A 108 2.08 -1.86 6.88
N LYS A 109 1.03 -2.48 6.32
CA LYS A 109 1.17 -3.76 5.65
C LYS A 109 2.06 -3.67 4.41
N LEU A 110 1.89 -2.65 3.58
CA LEU A 110 2.71 -2.45 2.38
C LEU A 110 4.17 -2.14 2.76
N CYS A 111 4.40 -1.28 3.74
CA CYS A 111 5.73 -0.97 4.23
C CYS A 111 6.44 -2.22 4.75
N ARG A 112 5.76 -3.03 5.58
CA ARG A 112 6.32 -4.25 6.15
C ARG A 112 6.55 -5.35 5.11
N ASP A 113 5.52 -5.66 4.31
CA ASP A 113 5.54 -6.83 3.43
C ASP A 113 6.41 -6.59 2.17
N TYR A 114 6.59 -5.33 1.76
CA TYR A 114 7.33 -4.95 0.55
C TYR A 114 8.54 -4.06 0.82
N ASN A 115 8.86 -3.80 2.08
CA ASN A 115 9.96 -2.91 2.49
C ASN A 115 9.88 -1.51 1.86
N LEU A 116 8.67 -0.92 1.86
CA LEU A 116 8.42 0.40 1.32
C LEU A 116 8.56 1.47 2.41
N LYS A 117 8.96 2.68 2.02
CA LYS A 117 8.94 3.87 2.87
C LYS A 117 7.65 4.64 2.60
N SER A 118 7.01 5.15 3.63
CA SER A 118 5.84 6.03 3.52
C SER A 118 6.15 7.43 4.03
N ILE A 119 5.60 8.44 3.36
CA ILE A 119 5.62 9.82 3.82
C ILE A 119 4.80 9.92 5.11
N LYS A 120 5.41 10.47 6.15
CA LYS A 120 4.75 10.81 7.39
C LYS A 120 4.54 12.32 7.45
N SER A 121 3.31 12.77 7.18
CA SER A 121 2.97 14.20 7.14
C SER A 121 3.29 14.89 8.46
N TYR A 122 3.69 16.15 8.37
CA TYR A 122 3.69 17.06 9.50
C TYR A 122 2.26 17.48 9.86
N SER A 123 1.98 17.70 11.14
CA SER A 123 0.69 18.18 11.59
C SER A 123 0.81 19.10 12.82
N THR A 124 0.08 20.22 12.81
CA THR A 124 0.02 21.14 13.94
C THR A 124 -1.08 20.79 14.95
N ARG A 125 -1.93 19.79 14.66
CA ARG A 125 -2.93 19.37 15.62
C ARG A 125 -2.31 18.68 16.84
N PRO A 126 -2.96 18.74 17.99
CA PRO A 126 -2.57 17.97 19.15
C PRO A 126 -2.64 16.45 18.88
N LYS A 127 -1.76 15.69 19.52
CA LYS A 127 -1.87 14.23 19.54
C LYS A 127 -3.19 13.81 20.20
N ARG A 128 -3.82 12.76 19.69
CA ARG A 128 -5.06 12.18 20.26
C ARG A 128 -4.77 11.24 21.42
N SER A 129 -3.56 10.64 21.42
CA SER A 129 -3.03 9.85 22.51
C SER A 129 -1.52 10.08 22.63
N PRO A 130 -0.90 9.86 23.80
CA PRO A 130 0.54 10.03 23.98
C PRO A 130 1.36 9.24 22.98
N ASP A 131 0.93 8.03 22.63
CA ASP A 131 1.62 7.10 21.74
C ASP A 131 1.25 7.29 20.26
N GLU A 132 0.46 8.33 19.94
CA GLU A 132 0.09 8.58 18.54
C GLU A 132 1.33 8.95 17.71
N ASP A 133 1.56 8.19 16.65
CA ASP A 133 2.67 8.41 15.74
C ASP A 133 2.25 8.53 14.27
N SER A 134 0.95 8.74 14.01
CA SER A 134 0.37 8.87 12.67
C SER A 134 0.89 10.05 11.85
N HIS A 135 1.49 11.05 12.52
CA HIS A 135 2.07 12.26 11.94
C HIS A 135 3.32 12.67 12.70
N ILE A 136 4.14 13.52 12.09
CA ILE A 136 5.18 14.28 12.78
C ILE A 136 4.49 15.51 13.37
N PHE A 137 4.25 15.51 14.69
CA PHE A 137 3.55 16.58 15.35
C PHE A 137 4.50 17.73 15.65
N ILE A 138 4.12 18.94 15.21
CA ILE A 138 4.89 20.17 15.37
C ILE A 138 4.01 21.27 15.97
N ARG A 139 4.61 22.31 16.52
CA ARG A 139 3.87 23.50 16.98
C ARG A 139 3.48 24.35 15.77
N PRO A 140 2.35 25.09 15.82
CA PRO A 140 1.98 26.04 14.75
C PRO A 140 3.08 27.06 14.43
N SER A 141 3.82 27.51 15.44
CA SER A 141 4.96 28.44 15.30
C SER A 141 6.13 27.86 14.49
N ASP A 142 6.22 26.55 14.37
CA ASP A 142 7.35 25.87 13.73
C ASP A 142 7.09 25.61 12.24
N VAL A 143 5.87 25.86 11.74
CA VAL A 143 5.47 25.60 10.33
C VAL A 143 6.39 26.34 9.35
N ASP A 144 6.77 27.58 9.64
CA ASP A 144 7.59 28.42 8.76
C ASP A 144 9.06 27.95 8.68
N ASN A 145 9.50 27.11 9.62
CA ASN A 145 10.84 26.51 9.59
C ASN A 145 11.00 25.48 8.48
N TYR A 146 9.91 24.97 7.93
CA TYR A 146 9.93 23.97 6.85
C TYR A 146 9.83 24.66 5.50
N GLN A 147 10.82 24.38 4.65
CA GLN A 147 10.83 24.81 3.26
C GLN A 147 10.24 23.71 2.37
N ASN A 148 9.92 24.02 1.12
CA ASN A 148 9.49 23.05 0.11
C ASN A 148 8.29 22.19 0.56
N LYS A 149 7.32 22.82 1.25
CA LYS A 149 6.08 22.14 1.66
C LYS A 149 5.28 21.69 0.43
N ILE A 150 4.72 20.50 0.52
CA ILE A 150 3.87 19.88 -0.51
C ILE A 150 2.62 19.27 0.14
N ALA A 151 1.59 19.07 -0.65
CA ALA A 151 0.32 18.48 -0.21
C ALA A 151 -0.22 19.16 1.05
N THR A 152 -0.23 20.48 1.03
CA THR A 152 -0.64 21.32 2.16
C THR A 152 -2.14 21.37 2.28
N THR A 153 -2.68 20.97 3.41
CA THR A 153 -4.11 21.07 3.73
C THR A 153 -4.33 21.68 5.11
N THR A 154 -5.45 22.38 5.24
CA THR A 154 -5.91 22.90 6.53
C THR A 154 -7.23 22.24 6.89
N ILE A 155 -7.28 21.59 8.05
CA ILE A 155 -8.48 20.93 8.56
C ILE A 155 -8.70 21.40 10.00
N ASN A 156 -9.81 22.09 10.29
CA ASN A 156 -10.13 22.65 11.59
C ASN A 156 -8.94 23.44 12.17
N ASP A 157 -8.46 24.42 11.44
CA ASP A 157 -7.34 25.32 11.77
C ASP A 157 -5.99 24.62 12.02
N ASN A 158 -5.89 23.33 11.71
CA ASN A 158 -4.63 22.60 11.82
C ASN A 158 -4.03 22.38 10.42
N PHE A 159 -2.74 22.66 10.31
CA PHE A 159 -1.97 22.42 9.10
C PHE A 159 -1.53 20.99 9.00
N TYR A 160 -1.59 20.46 7.76
CA TYR A 160 -1.02 19.17 7.37
C TYR A 160 -0.22 19.39 6.11
N PHE A 161 1.01 18.91 6.08
CA PHE A 161 1.87 18.98 4.90
C PHE A 161 2.94 17.89 4.93
N ALA A 162 3.55 17.65 3.79
CA ALA A 162 4.79 16.92 3.67
C ALA A 162 5.88 17.85 3.10
N THR A 163 7.09 17.35 2.89
CA THR A 163 8.15 18.11 2.23
C THR A 163 8.63 17.38 0.98
N LYS A 164 9.28 18.13 0.09
CA LYS A 164 9.84 17.58 -1.15
C LYS A 164 10.89 16.51 -0.88
N GLU A 165 11.68 16.66 0.18
CA GLU A 165 12.68 15.68 0.60
C GLU A 165 12.03 14.35 0.98
N GLN A 166 10.88 14.39 1.70
CA GLN A 166 10.12 13.18 2.00
C GLN A 166 9.56 12.53 0.72
N LEU A 167 9.11 13.34 -0.25
CA LEU A 167 8.63 12.83 -1.54
C LEU A 167 9.72 12.05 -2.28
N ASP A 168 10.93 12.59 -2.34
CA ASP A 168 12.05 12.01 -3.07
C ASP A 168 12.56 10.69 -2.45
N GLU A 169 12.30 10.47 -1.15
CA GLU A 169 12.77 9.28 -0.43
C GLU A 169 11.68 8.21 -0.22
N SER A 170 10.44 8.48 -0.58
CA SER A 170 9.29 7.64 -0.21
C SER A 170 8.64 6.95 -1.41
N HIS A 171 7.90 5.89 -1.12
CA HIS A 171 7.16 5.09 -2.11
C HIS A 171 5.64 5.22 -1.94
N LEU A 172 5.20 5.56 -0.72
CA LEU A 172 3.79 5.62 -0.33
C LEU A 172 3.47 6.96 0.32
N TYR A 173 2.23 7.41 0.17
CA TYR A 173 1.69 8.54 0.92
C TYR A 173 0.19 8.36 1.19
N VAL A 174 -0.20 8.39 2.47
CA VAL A 174 -1.60 8.46 2.88
C VAL A 174 -2.01 9.92 2.87
N ILE A 175 -2.90 10.29 1.95
CA ILE A 175 -3.25 11.67 1.64
C ILE A 175 -4.76 11.86 1.58
N ASP A 176 -5.25 13.07 1.72
CA ASP A 176 -6.64 13.44 1.45
C ASP A 176 -6.83 13.94 0.00
N PRO A 177 -8.09 14.11 -0.47
CA PRO A 177 -8.35 14.56 -1.83
C PRO A 177 -7.76 15.94 -2.17
N ILE A 178 -7.75 16.87 -1.22
CA ILE A 178 -7.22 18.23 -1.44
C ILE A 178 -5.71 18.16 -1.66
N GLY A 179 -5.00 17.47 -0.76
CA GLY A 179 -3.56 17.28 -0.88
C GLY A 179 -3.16 16.54 -2.14
N LEU A 180 -3.98 15.56 -2.61
CA LEU A 180 -3.76 14.89 -3.89
C LEU A 180 -3.79 15.89 -5.06
N TYR A 181 -4.79 16.78 -5.11
CA TYR A 181 -4.89 17.75 -6.21
C TYR A 181 -3.75 18.77 -6.16
N GLU A 182 -3.39 19.24 -4.98
CA GLU A 182 -2.25 20.14 -4.82
C GLU A 182 -0.95 19.47 -5.27
N LEU A 183 -0.70 18.23 -4.83
CA LEU A 183 0.48 17.47 -5.23
C LEU A 183 0.54 17.25 -6.74
N SER A 184 -0.59 16.86 -7.34
CA SER A 184 -0.68 16.62 -8.79
C SER A 184 -0.44 17.90 -9.60
N ASN A 185 -0.94 19.04 -9.14
CA ASN A 185 -0.77 20.34 -9.81
C ASN A 185 0.65 20.87 -9.68
N ASN A 186 1.28 20.70 -8.53
CA ASN A 186 2.64 21.20 -8.27
C ASN A 186 3.72 20.34 -8.92
N PHE A 187 3.42 19.07 -9.20
CA PHE A 187 4.34 18.11 -9.81
C PHE A 187 3.71 17.42 -11.04
N PRO A 188 3.44 18.19 -12.13
CA PRO A 188 2.76 17.66 -13.31
C PRO A 188 3.59 16.61 -14.07
N ASP A 189 4.92 16.62 -13.91
CA ASP A 189 5.86 15.70 -14.55
C ASP A 189 5.99 14.37 -13.80
N LEU A 190 5.56 14.31 -12.52
CA LEU A 190 5.53 13.07 -11.76
C LEU A 190 4.24 12.31 -12.02
N THR A 191 4.32 10.99 -11.95
CA THR A 191 3.17 10.10 -12.10
C THR A 191 2.85 9.40 -10.79
N PHE A 192 1.58 9.37 -10.44
CA PHE A 192 1.12 8.83 -9.17
C PHE A 192 0.19 7.64 -9.37
N ASN A 193 0.45 6.55 -8.65
CA ASN A 193 -0.54 5.51 -8.48
C ASN A 193 -1.55 5.95 -7.40
N LEU A 194 -2.81 5.66 -7.61
CA LEU A 194 -3.85 5.97 -6.64
C LEU A 194 -4.58 4.70 -6.19
N ILE A 195 -4.52 4.43 -4.89
CA ILE A 195 -5.31 3.40 -4.22
C ILE A 195 -6.45 4.08 -3.49
N TYR A 196 -7.68 3.88 -3.96
CA TYR A 196 -8.86 4.38 -3.28
C TYR A 196 -9.53 3.28 -2.44
N LEU A 197 -9.54 3.47 -1.12
CA LEU A 197 -10.17 2.56 -0.17
C LEU A 197 -11.60 3.00 0.14
N LYS A 198 -12.55 2.13 -0.17
CA LYS A 198 -13.97 2.34 0.09
C LYS A 198 -14.55 1.23 0.95
N LEU A 199 -15.24 1.60 2.02
CA LEU A 199 -16.04 0.68 2.83
C LEU A 199 -17.52 0.75 2.44
N PRO A 200 -18.26 -0.36 2.57
CA PRO A 200 -19.72 -0.32 2.55
C PRO A 200 -20.25 0.66 3.61
N LYS A 201 -21.30 1.42 3.29
CA LYS A 201 -21.87 2.46 4.18
C LYS A 201 -22.12 1.96 5.61
N TYR A 202 -22.68 0.76 5.75
CA TYR A 202 -22.97 0.19 7.08
C TYR A 202 -21.73 -0.07 7.94
N LYS A 203 -20.62 -0.54 7.33
CA LYS A 203 -19.34 -0.74 8.04
C LYS A 203 -18.73 0.59 8.44
N HIS A 204 -18.78 1.58 7.56
CA HIS A 204 -18.29 2.92 7.85
C HIS A 204 -19.05 3.57 9.01
N GLN A 205 -20.39 3.48 9.01
CA GLN A 205 -21.21 3.96 10.12
C GLN A 205 -20.90 3.26 11.45
N GLN A 206 -20.70 1.93 11.43
CA GLN A 206 -20.32 1.18 12.62
C GLN A 206 -18.96 1.62 13.16
N TYR A 207 -17.99 1.84 12.28
CA TYR A 207 -16.67 2.38 12.65
C TYR A 207 -16.79 3.77 13.29
N LEU A 208 -17.54 4.68 12.69
CA LEU A 208 -17.75 6.03 13.23
C LEU A 208 -18.41 6.00 14.61
N LYS A 209 -19.39 5.13 14.84
CA LYS A 209 -20.02 4.93 16.17
C LYS A 209 -19.00 4.50 17.22
N ASN A 210 -18.14 3.53 16.88
CA ASN A 210 -17.11 3.03 17.79
C ASN A 210 -16.05 4.08 18.10
N ARG A 211 -15.63 4.84 17.07
CA ARG A 211 -14.67 5.92 17.24
C ARG A 211 -15.17 7.06 18.12
N ARG A 212 -16.45 7.43 17.99
CA ARG A 212 -17.08 8.46 18.83
C ARG A 212 -17.00 8.13 20.32
N LYS A 213 -17.13 6.85 20.68
CA LYS A 213 -17.05 6.39 22.07
C LYS A 213 -15.64 6.51 22.67
N ASN A 214 -14.61 6.45 21.83
CA ASN A 214 -13.20 6.38 22.26
C ASN A 214 -12.41 7.66 21.92
N SER A 215 -13.07 8.73 21.51
CA SER A 215 -12.44 10.00 21.14
C SER A 215 -12.59 11.03 22.25
N ASN A 216 -11.52 11.78 22.50
CA ASN A 216 -11.53 12.95 23.40
C ASN A 216 -12.05 14.21 22.69
N GLU A 217 -12.45 14.15 21.42
CA GLU A 217 -13.01 15.26 20.64
C GLU A 217 -14.45 15.52 21.06
N THR A 218 -14.89 16.79 21.10
CA THR A 218 -16.29 17.11 21.36
C THR A 218 -17.21 16.63 20.23
N PRO A 219 -18.50 16.36 20.49
CA PRO A 219 -19.45 15.94 19.45
C PRO A 219 -19.55 16.92 18.28
N GLU A 220 -19.49 18.23 18.56
CA GLU A 220 -19.56 19.30 17.57
C GLU A 220 -18.35 19.27 16.63
N LEU A 221 -17.14 19.15 17.19
CA LEU A 221 -15.91 19.05 16.42
C LEU A 221 -15.86 17.79 15.55
N GLN A 222 -16.38 16.67 16.08
CA GLN A 222 -16.52 15.43 15.33
C GLN A 222 -17.50 15.58 14.16
N ALA A 223 -18.61 16.28 14.37
CA ALA A 223 -19.63 16.53 13.35
C ALA A 223 -19.08 17.42 12.21
N GLN A 224 -18.45 18.54 12.53
CA GLN A 224 -17.82 19.44 11.55
C GLN A 224 -16.77 18.71 10.70
N ARG A 225 -15.93 17.92 11.35
CA ARG A 225 -14.92 17.14 10.66
C ARG A 225 -15.50 16.11 9.70
N LEU A 226 -16.59 15.45 10.12
CA LEU A 226 -17.27 14.47 9.27
C LEU A 226 -17.94 15.14 8.07
N GLU A 227 -18.52 16.31 8.26
CA GLU A 227 -19.14 17.10 7.19
C GLU A 227 -18.11 17.55 6.15
N SER A 228 -16.98 18.12 6.59
CA SER A 228 -15.87 18.50 5.72
C SER A 228 -15.29 17.28 4.96
N GLU A 229 -15.09 16.16 5.66
CA GLU A 229 -14.64 14.93 5.02
C GLU A 229 -15.66 14.43 3.96
N ASN A 230 -16.95 14.46 4.26
CA ASN A 230 -17.99 14.04 3.33
C ASN A 230 -17.99 14.89 2.07
N GLN A 231 -17.95 16.20 2.17
CA GLN A 231 -17.93 17.10 1.02
C GLN A 231 -16.72 16.81 0.11
N GLN A 232 -15.51 16.73 0.67
CA GLN A 232 -14.30 16.45 -0.09
C GLN A 232 -14.37 15.10 -0.83
N PHE A 233 -14.89 14.06 -0.15
CA PHE A 233 -14.97 12.74 -0.74
C PHE A 233 -16.11 12.58 -1.73
N ASP A 234 -17.21 13.29 -1.59
CA ASP A 234 -18.32 13.28 -2.55
C ASP A 234 -17.87 13.89 -3.88
N GLU A 235 -17.17 15.03 -3.86
CA GLU A 235 -16.55 15.65 -5.04
C GLU A 235 -15.48 14.74 -5.67
N PHE A 236 -14.65 14.10 -4.85
CA PHE A 236 -13.63 13.18 -5.32
C PHE A 236 -14.22 11.93 -5.97
N GLU A 237 -15.27 11.32 -5.37
CA GLU A 237 -15.98 10.18 -5.94
C GLU A 237 -16.67 10.53 -7.26
N GLU A 238 -17.18 11.75 -7.41
CA GLU A 238 -17.74 12.24 -8.66
C GLU A 238 -16.68 12.34 -9.75
N LYS A 239 -15.49 12.87 -9.45
CA LYS A 239 -14.37 12.93 -10.40
C LYS A 239 -13.90 11.54 -10.83
N ILE A 240 -13.85 10.56 -9.91
CA ILE A 240 -13.56 9.16 -10.26
C ILE A 240 -14.63 8.61 -11.22
N LYS A 241 -15.91 8.83 -10.91
CA LYS A 241 -17.04 8.35 -11.71
C LYS A 241 -17.03 8.94 -13.11
N ASN A 242 -16.73 10.22 -13.22
CA ASN A 242 -16.67 10.96 -14.49
C ASN A 242 -15.35 10.82 -15.24
N ASN A 243 -14.42 10.02 -14.70
CA ASN A 243 -13.06 9.83 -15.24
C ASN A 243 -12.31 11.16 -15.45
N SER A 244 -12.49 12.10 -14.53
CA SER A 244 -11.94 13.47 -14.57
C SER A 244 -10.84 13.71 -13.50
N LEU A 245 -10.16 12.66 -13.06
CA LEU A 245 -8.93 12.79 -12.27
C LEU A 245 -7.83 13.46 -13.11
N PRO A 246 -6.85 14.14 -12.46
CA PRO A 246 -5.68 14.66 -13.15
C PRO A 246 -4.98 13.58 -13.99
N LYS A 247 -4.39 13.98 -15.13
CA LYS A 247 -3.81 13.03 -16.12
C LYS A 247 -2.63 12.23 -15.56
N ASN A 248 -1.92 12.78 -14.61
CA ASN A 248 -0.79 12.13 -13.93
C ASN A 248 -1.21 11.21 -12.77
N ILE A 249 -2.51 11.02 -12.54
CA ILE A 249 -3.06 10.11 -11.54
C ILE A 249 -3.54 8.82 -12.21
N ASN A 250 -2.94 7.71 -11.86
CA ASN A 250 -3.29 6.37 -12.34
C ASN A 250 -4.08 5.60 -11.27
N LEU A 251 -5.40 5.53 -11.41
CA LEU A 251 -6.27 4.84 -10.46
C LEU A 251 -6.09 3.31 -10.55
N ILE A 252 -5.63 2.70 -9.48
CA ILE A 252 -5.54 1.24 -9.36
C ILE A 252 -6.89 0.68 -8.93
N LYS A 253 -7.66 0.14 -9.89
CA LYS A 253 -9.06 -0.31 -9.67
C LYS A 253 -9.19 -1.57 -8.80
N LYS A 254 -8.15 -2.41 -8.67
CA LYS A 254 -8.15 -3.61 -7.82
C LYS A 254 -6.74 -3.94 -7.33
N ILE A 255 -6.51 -3.78 -6.03
CA ILE A 255 -5.42 -4.46 -5.33
C ILE A 255 -6.06 -5.58 -4.51
N ASN A 256 -5.88 -6.83 -4.94
CA ASN A 256 -6.28 -7.99 -4.17
C ASN A 256 -5.22 -8.29 -3.11
N LEU A 257 -5.16 -7.45 -2.09
CA LEU A 257 -4.42 -7.74 -0.87
C LEU A 257 -5.26 -8.73 -0.07
N ILE A 258 -5.04 -10.03 -0.26
CA ILE A 258 -5.68 -11.05 0.59
C ILE A 258 -5.00 -10.96 1.95
N PRO A 259 -5.76 -10.74 3.03
CA PRO A 259 -5.21 -10.86 4.37
C PRO A 259 -4.66 -12.28 4.56
N ASP A 260 -3.51 -12.40 5.21
CA ASP A 260 -3.04 -13.69 5.70
C ASP A 260 -4.11 -14.25 6.65
N LYS A 261 -4.76 -15.34 6.23
CA LYS A 261 -5.73 -16.04 7.08
C LYS A 261 -5.05 -16.91 8.14
N ASN A 262 -3.74 -16.80 8.30
CA ASN A 262 -2.97 -17.55 9.29
C ASN A 262 -2.24 -16.55 10.22
N LYS A 263 -3.00 -15.94 11.11
CA LYS A 263 -2.61 -15.53 12.45
C LYS A 263 -3.65 -16.05 13.42
#